data_23aaff7f9d597a835f81de16d3206e31
#
_entry.id   23aaff7f9d597a835f81de16d3206e31
#
_cell.length_a   1.000
_cell.length_b   1.000
_cell.length_c   1.000
_cell.angle_alpha   90.00
_cell.angle_beta   90.00
_cell.angle_gamma   90.00
#
_symmetry.space_group_name_H-M   'P 1'
#
loop_
_entity.id
_entity.type
_entity.pdbx_description
1 polymer ?
#
loop_
_entity_poly.entity_id
_entity_poly.type
_entity_poly.pdbx_seq_one_letter_code
_entity_poly.pdbx_strand_id
1 'polypeptide(L)'
;MKKKISTVDKEFTTKPQKNFLDMIAPSVIKFFTDYFICGNTFRCVWALREYPTSTSEQAILRYLGEKDGVTLRIYTRPVTAAEEKRIIANAANKNRMQRNSTNDLQQTVAAESNLQDVAQLAADMHRNREPLLHTAVFLEMISDNLDNLRILQTEVQTELVRSKLNVDRLMLRQQHGFMSVMPSGRNMFREQFERVLPASSVANLYPFSFSGKTDENGFYLGRDKFCSNIIVDFDKRSDDKTNANTLILGNSGQGKSYLLKLILTNLRESGKNIICLDPEMEYVDLTKNLGGCFIDLMSGEYIINVLEPKSWGDERGDPAVDSELRADDENVPKAFRFKTKLSQHISFLRDFFRIYKDFSDREIDTIELLLIKLYEKFGISDDTDWNKMQPTDYPILSDFYELVEAEYKAFNPKEKSLYTVENLQNICLGLHSICKGAESKFFNGYTNITDSRFITFGVKGLLQASKNIRNALLFNVLAYMSEQLLSRGNTVASIDEFYLFLTNLTAVEYIRNFMKRVRKKESAVILASQNIEDFLVENVRELTKPLFSIPTHIFLFYPGTIEKKTYMDTLQVEDSEYGLIQFSQRGVCLYKCGNERYCLCVIAPDHKAEKFGAAGGR
;
A
#
# COMPACT_ATOMS: atom_id res chain seq x y z
N MET A 1 -50.72 8.54 84.13
CA MET A 1 -49.34 8.97 84.16
C MET A 1 -48.55 8.32 83.06
N LYS A 2 -47.84 9.06 82.35
CA LYS A 2 -47.20 8.92 81.01
C LYS A 2 -46.63 7.58 80.69
N LYS A 3 -47.23 6.92 79.66
CA LYS A 3 -46.61 5.87 78.87
C LYS A 3 -45.73 6.49 77.81
N LYS A 4 -44.45 6.16 77.77
CA LYS A 4 -43.53 6.40 76.68
C LYS A 4 -43.79 5.37 75.63
N ILE A 5 -44.04 5.82 74.43
CA ILE A 5 -44.12 5.01 73.21
C ILE A 5 -42.69 4.79 72.79
N SER A 6 -42.37 3.50 72.64
CA SER A 6 -41.08 3.03 72.18
C SER A 6 -41.02 2.89 70.67
N THR A 7 -39.89 3.26 70.15
CA THR A 7 -39.15 2.65 69.03
C THR A 7 -39.93 2.31 67.76
N VAL A 8 -39.72 3.24 66.86
CA VAL A 8 -39.92 3.03 65.43
C VAL A 8 -38.97 1.95 64.96
N ASP A 9 -39.54 0.86 64.46
CA ASP A 9 -38.84 -0.14 63.69
C ASP A 9 -38.24 0.50 62.43
N LYS A 10 -36.92 0.53 62.37
CA LYS A 10 -36.22 0.79 61.12
C LYS A 10 -36.42 -0.42 60.25
N GLU A 11 -37.38 -0.37 59.33
CA GLU A 11 -37.42 -1.24 58.19
C GLU A 11 -36.11 -1.03 57.41
N PHE A 12 -35.26 -2.01 57.51
CA PHE A 12 -34.17 -2.20 56.56
C PHE A 12 -34.82 -2.54 55.22
N THR A 13 -35.05 -1.53 54.40
CA THR A 13 -35.29 -1.73 53.00
C THR A 13 -34.01 -2.26 52.35
N THR A 14 -33.77 -3.56 52.48
CA THR A 14 -32.86 -4.27 51.60
C THR A 14 -33.42 -4.11 50.18
N LYS A 15 -32.72 -3.34 49.35
CA LYS A 15 -33.01 -3.28 47.92
C LYS A 15 -33.07 -4.75 47.46
N PRO A 16 -34.16 -5.20 46.84
CA PRO A 16 -34.26 -6.58 46.40
C PRO A 16 -33.06 -6.83 45.45
N GLN A 17 -32.30 -7.88 45.71
CA GLN A 17 -31.27 -8.35 44.79
C GLN A 17 -31.99 -8.67 43.48
N LYS A 18 -31.69 -7.89 42.45
CA LYS A 18 -32.23 -8.14 41.11
C LYS A 18 -31.73 -9.50 40.64
N ASN A 19 -32.65 -10.43 40.39
CA ASN A 19 -32.31 -11.67 39.74
C ASN A 19 -31.80 -11.41 38.33
N PHE A 20 -31.03 -12.33 37.77
CA PHE A 20 -30.55 -12.23 36.40
C PHE A 20 -31.68 -11.93 35.40
N LEU A 21 -32.83 -12.56 35.57
CA LEU A 21 -34.00 -12.29 34.73
C LEU A 21 -34.55 -10.87 34.88
N ASP A 22 -34.50 -10.28 36.08
CA ASP A 22 -34.89 -8.88 36.32
C ASP A 22 -33.94 -7.89 35.67
N MET A 23 -32.67 -8.28 35.43
CA MET A 23 -31.68 -7.47 34.76
C MET A 23 -31.85 -7.47 33.25
N ILE A 24 -32.27 -8.60 32.65
CA ILE A 24 -32.39 -8.75 31.20
C ILE A 24 -33.83 -8.55 30.69
N ALA A 25 -34.84 -8.68 31.53
CA ALA A 25 -36.23 -8.48 31.15
C ALA A 25 -36.55 -6.97 31.03
N PRO A 26 -37.17 -6.55 29.93
CA PRO A 26 -37.60 -5.17 29.78
C PRO A 26 -38.72 -4.85 30.78
N SER A 27 -38.68 -3.62 31.34
CA SER A 27 -39.67 -3.15 32.32
C SER A 27 -41.09 -3.07 31.76
N VAL A 28 -41.25 -2.83 30.48
CA VAL A 28 -42.52 -2.73 29.75
C VAL A 28 -42.34 -3.24 28.33
N ILE A 29 -43.34 -3.97 27.85
CA ILE A 29 -43.52 -4.27 26.42
C ILE A 29 -44.96 -3.89 26.05
N LYS A 30 -45.10 -2.96 25.08
CA LYS A 30 -46.42 -2.52 24.58
C LYS A 30 -46.43 -2.45 23.06
N PHE A 31 -47.31 -3.20 22.42
CA PHE A 31 -47.45 -3.21 20.96
C PHE A 31 -48.49 -2.23 20.47
N PHE A 32 -48.15 -1.54 19.40
CA PHE A 32 -49.03 -0.63 18.63
C PHE A 32 -49.18 -1.18 17.20
N THR A 33 -49.84 -0.41 16.35
CA THR A 33 -50.16 -0.81 14.98
C THR A 33 -48.93 -1.13 14.14
N ASP A 34 -47.88 -0.28 14.19
CA ASP A 34 -46.72 -0.29 13.31
C ASP A 34 -45.38 -0.23 14.07
N TYR A 35 -45.44 -0.11 15.39
CA TYR A 35 -44.26 -0.11 16.26
C TYR A 35 -44.61 -0.72 17.62
N PHE A 36 -43.61 -0.91 18.48
CA PHE A 36 -43.78 -1.31 19.88
C PHE A 36 -42.75 -0.62 20.76
N ILE A 37 -43.05 -0.57 22.05
CA ILE A 37 -42.16 -0.09 23.09
C ILE A 37 -41.60 -1.29 23.83
N CYS A 38 -40.29 -1.33 24.03
CA CYS A 38 -39.60 -2.37 24.79
C CYS A 38 -38.62 -1.69 25.77
N GLY A 39 -38.95 -1.71 27.06
CA GLY A 39 -38.21 -0.91 28.05
C GLY A 39 -38.31 0.60 27.73
N ASN A 40 -37.17 1.22 27.51
CA ASN A 40 -37.06 2.64 27.18
C ASN A 40 -36.88 2.90 25.66
N THR A 41 -37.03 1.87 24.82
CA THR A 41 -36.78 1.99 23.39
C THR A 41 -38.04 1.81 22.56
N PHE A 42 -38.15 2.58 21.50
CA PHE A 42 -39.16 2.45 20.45
C PHE A 42 -38.61 1.56 19.34
N ARG A 43 -39.38 0.54 18.94
CA ARG A 43 -38.93 -0.46 18.01
C ARG A 43 -40.00 -0.78 16.96
N CYS A 44 -39.56 -1.21 15.80
CA CYS A 44 -40.47 -1.80 14.80
C CYS A 44 -39.75 -2.92 14.03
N VAL A 45 -40.53 -3.87 13.53
CA VAL A 45 -40.01 -4.99 12.72
C VAL A 45 -40.70 -4.96 11.36
N TRP A 46 -39.88 -5.06 10.30
CA TRP A 46 -40.31 -5.23 8.93
C TRP A 46 -39.83 -6.60 8.41
N ALA A 47 -40.55 -7.15 7.45
CA ALA A 47 -40.20 -8.41 6.79
C ALA A 47 -39.89 -8.16 5.31
N LEU A 48 -38.81 -8.69 4.77
CA LEU A 48 -38.56 -8.67 3.34
C LEU A 48 -39.61 -9.53 2.62
N ARG A 49 -40.21 -8.95 1.57
CA ARG A 49 -41.25 -9.58 0.78
C ARG A 49 -40.81 -9.97 -0.62
N GLU A 50 -40.06 -9.05 -1.27
CA GLU A 50 -39.60 -9.22 -2.64
C GLU A 50 -38.11 -8.91 -2.73
N TYR A 51 -37.41 -9.69 -3.55
CA TYR A 51 -35.99 -9.59 -3.83
C TYR A 51 -35.79 -9.18 -5.29
N PRO A 52 -34.72 -8.50 -5.64
CA PRO A 52 -34.40 -8.17 -7.02
C PRO A 52 -34.16 -9.43 -7.85
N THR A 53 -34.54 -9.40 -9.12
CA THR A 53 -34.32 -10.52 -10.07
C THR A 53 -32.84 -10.69 -10.43
N SER A 54 -32.08 -9.60 -10.39
CA SER A 54 -30.64 -9.58 -10.60
C SER A 54 -30.01 -8.49 -9.75
N THR A 55 -28.79 -8.66 -9.32
CA THR A 55 -28.00 -7.67 -8.58
C THR A 55 -26.59 -7.60 -9.15
N SER A 56 -26.09 -6.37 -9.38
CA SER A 56 -24.71 -6.11 -9.73
C SER A 56 -23.81 -5.97 -8.50
N GLU A 57 -24.41 -5.84 -7.31
CA GLU A 57 -23.69 -5.68 -6.05
C GLU A 57 -23.70 -6.98 -5.24
N GLN A 58 -22.61 -7.25 -4.56
CA GLN A 58 -22.53 -8.31 -3.55
C GLN A 58 -22.91 -7.73 -2.17
N ALA A 59 -23.37 -8.60 -1.25
CA ALA A 59 -23.76 -8.24 0.11
C ALA A 59 -24.82 -7.12 0.14
N ILE A 60 -25.96 -7.33 -0.54
CA ILE A 60 -27.03 -6.32 -0.72
C ILE A 60 -27.64 -5.80 0.59
N LEU A 61 -27.56 -6.53 1.68
CA LEU A 61 -28.05 -6.10 3.01
C LEU A 61 -26.98 -5.41 3.86
N ARG A 62 -25.81 -5.19 3.32
CA ARG A 62 -24.65 -4.70 4.05
C ARG A 62 -24.89 -3.34 4.70
N TYR A 63 -25.36 -2.35 3.94
CA TYR A 63 -25.64 -1.01 4.47
C TYR A 63 -26.69 -1.01 5.58
N LEU A 64 -27.62 -1.96 5.53
CA LEU A 64 -28.61 -2.16 6.59
C LEU A 64 -27.98 -2.83 7.81
N GLY A 65 -27.07 -3.78 7.60
CA GLY A 65 -26.37 -4.48 8.69
C GLY A 65 -25.34 -3.64 9.43
N GLU A 66 -24.78 -2.63 8.77
CA GLU A 66 -23.82 -1.67 9.35
C GLU A 66 -24.49 -0.44 9.99
N LYS A 67 -25.80 -0.27 9.80
CA LYS A 67 -26.52 0.91 10.27
C LYS A 67 -26.86 0.80 11.75
N ASP A 68 -26.49 1.84 12.51
CA ASP A 68 -26.84 1.93 13.93
C ASP A 68 -28.34 1.86 14.14
N GLY A 69 -28.76 1.09 15.14
CA GLY A 69 -30.16 0.89 15.46
C GLY A 69 -30.91 -0.10 14.54
N VAL A 70 -30.22 -0.78 13.61
CA VAL A 70 -30.81 -1.81 12.74
C VAL A 70 -30.26 -3.18 13.12
N THR A 71 -31.15 -4.14 13.31
CA THR A 71 -30.82 -5.55 13.52
C THR A 71 -31.41 -6.40 12.41
N LEU A 72 -30.58 -7.21 11.77
CA LEU A 72 -31.01 -8.15 10.73
C LEU A 72 -31.14 -9.56 11.31
N ARG A 73 -32.24 -10.24 10.96
CA ARG A 73 -32.44 -11.66 11.27
C ARG A 73 -32.73 -12.41 9.98
N ILE A 74 -31.85 -13.34 9.63
CA ILE A 74 -31.96 -14.16 8.44
C ILE A 74 -32.20 -15.59 8.86
N TYR A 75 -33.33 -16.15 8.40
CA TYR A 75 -33.68 -17.55 8.56
C TYR A 75 -33.44 -18.28 7.26
N THR A 76 -32.77 -19.41 7.34
CA THR A 76 -32.55 -20.29 6.19
C THR A 76 -32.84 -21.72 6.58
N ARG A 77 -33.54 -22.47 5.71
CA ARG A 77 -33.71 -23.91 5.83
C ARG A 77 -33.57 -24.59 4.46
N PRO A 78 -32.98 -25.77 4.38
CA PRO A 78 -32.81 -26.47 3.12
C PRO A 78 -34.17 -26.89 2.53
N VAL A 79 -34.26 -26.83 1.20
CA VAL A 79 -35.38 -27.41 0.43
C VAL A 79 -35.09 -28.89 0.23
N THR A 80 -36.08 -29.77 0.46
CA THR A 80 -35.89 -31.19 0.21
C THR A 80 -35.88 -31.50 -1.28
N ALA A 81 -35.18 -32.57 -1.71
CA ALA A 81 -35.10 -32.96 -3.12
C ALA A 81 -36.46 -33.19 -3.80
N ALA A 82 -37.47 -33.66 -3.03
CA ALA A 82 -38.85 -33.85 -3.51
C ALA A 82 -39.55 -32.48 -3.73
N GLU A 83 -39.35 -31.54 -2.81
CA GLU A 83 -39.87 -30.18 -2.87
C GLU A 83 -39.24 -29.38 -4.01
N GLU A 84 -37.94 -29.53 -4.19
CA GLU A 84 -37.16 -28.91 -5.26
C GLU A 84 -37.73 -29.25 -6.64
N LYS A 85 -37.90 -30.55 -6.92
CA LYS A 85 -38.50 -30.99 -8.19
C LYS A 85 -39.89 -30.40 -8.39
N ARG A 86 -40.71 -30.34 -7.34
CA ARG A 86 -42.06 -29.78 -7.37
C ARG A 86 -42.04 -28.27 -7.64
N ILE A 87 -41.14 -27.53 -7.00
CA ILE A 87 -41.01 -26.08 -7.17
C ILE A 87 -40.61 -25.76 -8.62
N ILE A 88 -39.59 -26.42 -9.15
CA ILE A 88 -39.13 -26.22 -10.52
C ILE A 88 -40.21 -26.57 -11.54
N ALA A 89 -40.87 -27.73 -11.35
CA ALA A 89 -41.95 -28.16 -12.23
C ALA A 89 -43.14 -27.20 -12.20
N ASN A 90 -43.53 -26.72 -11.03
CA ASN A 90 -44.63 -25.73 -10.89
C ASN A 90 -44.26 -24.37 -11.51
N ALA A 91 -43.04 -23.87 -11.31
CA ALA A 91 -42.56 -22.63 -11.93
C ALA A 91 -42.57 -22.74 -13.46
N ALA A 92 -42.04 -23.84 -14.01
CA ALA A 92 -42.05 -24.07 -15.45
C ALA A 92 -43.47 -24.17 -16.01
N ASN A 93 -44.37 -24.90 -15.36
CA ASN A 93 -45.76 -25.07 -15.80
C ASN A 93 -46.53 -23.74 -15.73
N LYS A 94 -46.37 -22.96 -14.66
CA LYS A 94 -47.02 -21.66 -14.51
C LYS A 94 -46.62 -20.69 -15.62
N ASN A 95 -45.32 -20.58 -15.89
CA ASN A 95 -44.79 -19.70 -16.94
C ASN A 95 -45.21 -20.18 -18.36
N ARG A 96 -45.28 -21.51 -18.60
CA ARG A 96 -45.80 -22.05 -19.87
C ARG A 96 -47.28 -21.72 -20.05
N MET A 97 -48.09 -21.86 -19.02
CA MET A 97 -49.53 -21.47 -19.06
C MET A 97 -49.68 -19.99 -19.31
N GLN A 98 -48.92 -19.15 -18.61
CA GLN A 98 -49.03 -17.71 -18.77
C GLN A 98 -48.61 -17.27 -20.17
N ARG A 99 -47.53 -17.86 -20.75
CA ARG A 99 -47.12 -17.58 -22.14
C ARG A 99 -48.23 -17.91 -23.16
N ASN A 100 -48.97 -19.01 -22.92
CA ASN A 100 -49.95 -19.52 -23.87
C ASN A 100 -51.35 -18.91 -23.69
N SER A 101 -51.66 -18.26 -22.56
CA SER A 101 -52.99 -17.76 -22.22
C SER A 101 -53.15 -16.25 -22.30
N THR A 102 -52.07 -15.49 -22.50
CA THR A 102 -52.11 -14.02 -22.45
C THR A 102 -51.83 -13.41 -23.84
N ASN A 103 -52.73 -12.52 -24.26
CA ASN A 103 -52.56 -11.74 -25.48
C ASN A 103 -51.73 -10.43 -25.28
N ASP A 104 -51.26 -10.21 -24.05
CA ASP A 104 -50.43 -9.06 -23.72
C ASP A 104 -48.94 -9.38 -24.01
N LEU A 105 -48.34 -8.60 -24.90
CA LEU A 105 -46.96 -8.80 -25.35
C LEU A 105 -45.97 -8.69 -24.19
N GLN A 106 -46.18 -7.77 -23.24
CA GLN A 106 -45.27 -7.62 -22.09
C GLN A 106 -45.28 -8.84 -21.15
N GLN A 107 -46.47 -9.39 -20.90
CA GLN A 107 -46.59 -10.59 -20.06
C GLN A 107 -46.06 -11.83 -20.77
N THR A 108 -46.18 -11.91 -22.08
CA THR A 108 -45.61 -13.03 -22.86
C THR A 108 -44.09 -13.01 -22.86
N VAL A 109 -43.47 -11.84 -23.08
CA VAL A 109 -42.02 -11.68 -23.03
C VAL A 109 -41.49 -11.96 -21.60
N ALA A 110 -42.15 -11.48 -20.56
CA ALA A 110 -41.76 -11.77 -19.18
C ALA A 110 -41.87 -13.26 -18.86
N ALA A 111 -42.91 -13.95 -19.32
CA ALA A 111 -43.06 -15.41 -19.11
C ALA A 111 -41.99 -16.22 -19.84
N GLU A 112 -41.55 -15.76 -21.01
CA GLU A 112 -40.49 -16.40 -21.80
C GLU A 112 -39.12 -16.20 -21.14
N SER A 113 -38.81 -15.00 -20.69
CA SER A 113 -37.60 -14.71 -19.88
C SER A 113 -37.56 -15.57 -18.62
N ASN A 114 -38.65 -15.60 -17.86
CA ASN A 114 -38.73 -16.43 -16.64
C ASN A 114 -38.57 -17.94 -16.93
N LEU A 115 -39.01 -18.42 -18.08
CA LEU A 115 -38.79 -19.84 -18.48
C LEU A 115 -37.30 -20.11 -18.78
N GLN A 116 -36.60 -19.18 -19.41
CA GLN A 116 -35.17 -19.26 -19.64
C GLN A 116 -34.41 -19.27 -18.29
N ASP A 117 -34.77 -18.35 -17.38
CA ASP A 117 -34.17 -18.28 -16.05
C ASP A 117 -34.37 -19.58 -15.23
N VAL A 118 -35.58 -20.19 -15.29
CA VAL A 118 -35.85 -21.50 -14.65
C VAL A 118 -35.04 -22.60 -15.28
N ALA A 119 -34.84 -22.58 -16.60
CA ALA A 119 -34.04 -23.59 -17.29
C ALA A 119 -32.57 -23.46 -16.93
N GLN A 120 -32.06 -22.22 -16.86
CA GLN A 120 -30.69 -21.93 -16.48
C GLN A 120 -30.44 -22.30 -15.01
N LEU A 121 -31.33 -21.94 -14.10
CA LEU A 121 -31.27 -22.36 -12.70
C LEU A 121 -31.22 -23.88 -12.57
N ALA A 122 -32.06 -24.61 -13.28
CA ALA A 122 -32.06 -26.08 -13.27
C ALA A 122 -30.73 -26.65 -13.81
N ALA A 123 -30.14 -26.03 -14.83
CA ALA A 123 -28.85 -26.44 -15.37
C ALA A 123 -27.70 -26.16 -14.39
N ASP A 124 -27.70 -25.01 -13.73
CA ASP A 124 -26.69 -24.62 -12.74
C ASP A 124 -26.77 -25.50 -11.48
N MET A 125 -27.96 -25.80 -11.02
CA MET A 125 -28.19 -26.76 -9.94
C MET A 125 -27.66 -28.15 -10.28
N HIS A 126 -27.82 -28.57 -11.52
CA HIS A 126 -27.34 -29.90 -11.97
C HIS A 126 -25.82 -29.92 -12.14
N ARG A 127 -25.24 -28.83 -12.66
CA ARG A 127 -23.79 -28.69 -12.91
C ARG A 127 -23.02 -28.46 -11.59
N ASN A 128 -23.49 -27.54 -10.76
CA ASN A 128 -22.76 -27.05 -9.57
C ASN A 128 -23.22 -27.71 -8.28
N ARG A 129 -24.27 -28.57 -8.32
CA ARG A 129 -24.94 -29.15 -7.16
C ARG A 129 -25.40 -28.09 -6.15
N GLU A 130 -25.84 -26.93 -6.63
CA GLU A 130 -26.24 -25.81 -5.81
C GLU A 130 -27.61 -26.10 -5.14
N PRO A 131 -27.72 -26.10 -3.78
CA PRO A 131 -28.98 -26.34 -3.09
C PRO A 131 -29.89 -25.11 -3.12
N LEU A 132 -31.19 -25.33 -3.12
CA LEU A 132 -32.20 -24.32 -2.85
C LEU A 132 -32.47 -24.20 -1.34
N LEU A 133 -32.66 -22.97 -0.90
CA LEU A 133 -32.94 -22.63 0.49
C LEU A 133 -34.23 -21.83 0.62
N HIS A 134 -35.07 -22.18 1.55
CA HIS A 134 -36.15 -21.30 2.03
C HIS A 134 -35.54 -20.22 2.89
N THR A 135 -35.68 -18.98 2.50
CA THR A 135 -35.01 -17.81 3.14
C THR A 135 -36.04 -16.77 3.54
N ALA A 136 -36.00 -16.30 4.78
CA ALA A 136 -36.79 -15.18 5.28
C ALA A 136 -35.86 -14.18 5.98
N VAL A 137 -36.05 -12.88 5.73
CA VAL A 137 -35.25 -11.80 6.33
C VAL A 137 -36.20 -10.84 7.05
N PHE A 138 -35.87 -10.56 8.31
CA PHE A 138 -36.53 -9.56 9.15
C PHE A 138 -35.56 -8.46 9.53
N LEU A 139 -36.07 -7.22 9.57
CA LEU A 139 -35.33 -6.03 10.01
C LEU A 139 -36.00 -5.49 11.26
N GLU A 140 -35.27 -5.40 12.36
CA GLU A 140 -35.69 -4.66 13.55
C GLU A 140 -34.99 -3.30 13.56
N MET A 141 -35.73 -2.22 13.75
CA MET A 141 -35.23 -0.88 13.95
C MET A 141 -35.49 -0.45 15.38
N ILE A 142 -34.49 0.15 16.02
CA ILE A 142 -34.49 0.50 17.45
C ILE A 142 -34.07 1.96 17.59
N SER A 143 -34.79 2.73 18.39
CA SER A 143 -34.45 4.11 18.70
C SER A 143 -34.91 4.53 20.10
N ASP A 144 -34.34 5.58 20.67
CA ASP A 144 -34.66 6.11 21.99
C ASP A 144 -36.00 6.87 22.02
N ASN A 145 -36.46 7.39 20.89
CA ASN A 145 -37.72 8.10 20.78
C ASN A 145 -38.43 7.79 19.46
N LEU A 146 -39.72 8.13 19.39
CA LEU A 146 -40.55 7.81 18.23
C LEU A 146 -40.16 8.62 16.99
N ASP A 147 -39.75 9.86 17.14
CA ASP A 147 -39.39 10.73 16.00
C ASP A 147 -38.11 10.22 15.33
N ASN A 148 -37.10 9.86 16.12
CA ASN A 148 -35.86 9.25 15.61
C ASN A 148 -36.15 7.87 14.97
N LEU A 149 -37.10 7.09 15.49
CA LEU A 149 -37.51 5.84 14.85
C LEU A 149 -38.11 6.11 13.47
N ARG A 150 -38.91 7.17 13.31
CA ARG A 150 -39.48 7.55 12.00
C ARG A 150 -38.40 8.01 11.00
N ILE A 151 -37.41 8.73 11.47
CA ILE A 151 -36.25 9.12 10.66
C ILE A 151 -35.51 7.85 10.20
N LEU A 152 -35.18 6.94 11.13
CA LEU A 152 -34.51 5.69 10.81
C LEU A 152 -35.31 4.82 9.82
N GLN A 153 -36.65 4.75 9.97
CA GLN A 153 -37.52 4.07 9.01
C GLN A 153 -37.41 4.64 7.61
N THR A 154 -37.33 6.00 7.49
CA THR A 154 -37.21 6.67 6.19
C THR A 154 -35.87 6.37 5.53
N GLU A 155 -34.79 6.39 6.31
CA GLU A 155 -33.45 6.08 5.82
C GLU A 155 -33.34 4.61 5.37
N VAL A 156 -33.86 3.67 6.18
CA VAL A 156 -33.92 2.25 5.82
C VAL A 156 -34.77 2.03 4.57
N GLN A 157 -35.92 2.73 4.45
CA GLN A 157 -36.76 2.64 3.26
C GLN A 157 -36.01 3.13 2.00
N THR A 158 -35.24 4.21 2.11
CA THR A 158 -34.42 4.74 1.00
C THR A 158 -33.39 3.71 0.53
N GLU A 159 -32.72 3.06 1.47
CA GLU A 159 -31.73 2.02 1.15
C GLU A 159 -32.37 0.76 0.54
N LEU A 160 -33.53 0.35 1.05
CA LEU A 160 -34.28 -0.77 0.48
C LEU A 160 -34.70 -0.49 -0.98
N VAL A 161 -35.19 0.73 -1.27
CA VAL A 161 -35.53 1.15 -2.64
C VAL A 161 -34.30 1.12 -3.54
N ARG A 162 -33.17 1.63 -3.05
CA ARG A 162 -31.89 1.60 -3.79
C ARG A 162 -31.48 0.16 -4.13
N SER A 163 -31.62 -0.76 -3.18
CA SER A 163 -31.31 -2.19 -3.35
C SER A 163 -32.43 -2.97 -4.06
N LYS A 164 -33.51 -2.30 -4.52
CA LYS A 164 -34.70 -2.92 -5.14
C LYS A 164 -35.35 -4.02 -4.27
N LEU A 165 -35.33 -3.81 -2.96
CA LEU A 165 -35.94 -4.69 -1.96
C LEU A 165 -37.28 -4.12 -1.51
N ASN A 166 -38.32 -4.93 -1.45
CA ASN A 166 -39.63 -4.55 -0.93
C ASN A 166 -39.91 -5.22 0.41
N VAL A 167 -40.53 -4.48 1.32
CA VAL A 167 -40.83 -4.93 2.69
C VAL A 167 -42.31 -4.87 3.02
N ASP A 168 -42.71 -5.74 3.90
CA ASP A 168 -44.01 -5.67 4.64
C ASP A 168 -43.71 -5.05 6.02
N ARG A 169 -44.45 -3.98 6.37
CA ARG A 169 -44.26 -3.28 7.66
C ARG A 169 -44.87 -3.98 8.86
N LEU A 170 -45.44 -5.17 8.67
CA LEU A 170 -46.07 -6.02 9.69
C LEU A 170 -47.11 -5.26 10.53
N MET A 171 -47.99 -4.50 9.86
CA MET A 171 -49.09 -3.76 10.52
C MET A 171 -49.95 -4.71 11.36
N LEU A 172 -50.20 -4.32 12.62
CA LEU A 172 -50.94 -5.13 13.63
C LEU A 172 -50.30 -6.47 14.00
N ARG A 173 -49.10 -6.75 13.49
CA ARG A 173 -48.36 -8.01 13.71
C ARG A 173 -46.99 -7.81 14.32
N GLN A 174 -46.73 -6.64 14.91
CA GLN A 174 -45.44 -6.32 15.52
C GLN A 174 -45.02 -7.29 16.64
N GLN A 175 -45.96 -7.87 17.35
CA GLN A 175 -45.69 -8.90 18.36
C GLN A 175 -45.05 -10.16 17.73
N HIS A 176 -45.59 -10.64 16.61
CA HIS A 176 -45.02 -11.80 15.89
C HIS A 176 -43.66 -11.41 15.26
N GLY A 177 -43.53 -10.17 14.80
CA GLY A 177 -42.26 -9.64 14.33
C GLY A 177 -41.19 -9.65 15.42
N PHE A 178 -41.52 -9.12 16.60
CA PHE A 178 -40.62 -9.14 17.76
C PHE A 178 -40.16 -10.56 18.11
N MET A 179 -41.07 -11.51 18.20
CA MET A 179 -40.74 -12.91 18.48
C MET A 179 -39.84 -13.53 17.39
N SER A 180 -39.94 -13.04 16.15
CA SER A 180 -39.11 -13.51 15.03
C SER A 180 -37.71 -12.91 15.01
N VAL A 181 -37.47 -11.72 15.60
CA VAL A 181 -36.12 -11.09 15.61
C VAL A 181 -35.32 -11.39 16.87
N MET A 182 -35.94 -11.93 17.93
CA MET A 182 -35.22 -12.30 19.16
C MET A 182 -34.08 -13.30 18.87
N PRO A 183 -32.96 -13.26 19.60
CA PRO A 183 -31.82 -14.18 19.40
C PRO A 183 -32.21 -15.67 19.47
N SER A 184 -33.09 -16.02 20.37
CA SER A 184 -33.64 -17.37 20.51
C SER A 184 -34.98 -17.57 19.77
N GLY A 185 -35.36 -16.60 18.93
CA GLY A 185 -36.64 -16.58 18.24
C GLY A 185 -36.78 -17.63 17.15
N ARG A 186 -38.01 -17.83 16.75
CA ARG A 186 -38.38 -18.66 15.61
C ARG A 186 -39.11 -17.81 14.59
N ASN A 187 -39.00 -18.13 13.32
CA ASN A 187 -39.83 -17.50 12.31
C ASN A 187 -41.31 -17.76 12.58
N MET A 188 -42.01 -16.80 13.17
CA MET A 188 -43.43 -16.91 13.52
C MET A 188 -44.36 -16.88 12.31
N PHE A 189 -43.86 -16.34 11.19
CA PHE A 189 -44.61 -16.22 9.94
C PHE A 189 -44.45 -17.42 9.01
N ARG A 190 -43.50 -18.28 9.29
CA ARG A 190 -43.18 -19.48 8.50
C ARG A 190 -43.15 -19.17 7.00
N GLU A 191 -43.89 -19.86 6.18
CA GLU A 191 -43.89 -19.77 4.71
C GLU A 191 -44.34 -18.41 4.14
N GLN A 192 -45.01 -17.57 4.94
CA GLN A 192 -45.55 -16.30 4.45
C GLN A 192 -44.49 -15.36 3.88
N PHE A 193 -43.31 -15.27 4.53
CA PHE A 193 -42.17 -14.43 4.11
C PHE A 193 -40.99 -15.25 3.63
N GLU A 194 -41.07 -16.59 3.63
CA GLU A 194 -40.04 -17.42 3.04
C GLU A 194 -40.07 -17.33 1.52
N ARG A 195 -38.89 -17.15 0.91
CA ARG A 195 -38.66 -17.24 -0.53
C ARG A 195 -37.64 -18.32 -0.80
N VAL A 196 -37.86 -19.07 -1.86
CA VAL A 196 -36.91 -20.10 -2.30
C VAL A 196 -35.86 -19.42 -3.16
N LEU A 197 -34.63 -19.44 -2.70
CA LEU A 197 -33.47 -18.82 -3.35
C LEU A 197 -32.33 -19.84 -3.50
N PRO A 198 -31.52 -19.76 -4.57
CA PRO A 198 -30.27 -20.51 -4.66
C PRO A 198 -29.32 -20.13 -3.53
N ALA A 199 -28.45 -21.04 -3.12
CA ALA A 199 -27.50 -20.80 -2.04
C ALA A 199 -26.56 -19.61 -2.34
N SER A 200 -26.14 -19.41 -3.58
CA SER A 200 -25.35 -18.25 -4.04
C SER A 200 -26.10 -16.93 -3.79
N SER A 201 -27.40 -16.89 -4.12
CA SER A 201 -28.24 -15.71 -3.86
C SER A 201 -28.42 -15.44 -2.35
N VAL A 202 -28.53 -16.49 -1.55
CA VAL A 202 -28.59 -16.36 -0.08
C VAL A 202 -27.26 -15.84 0.49
N ALA A 203 -26.13 -16.29 -0.06
CA ALA A 203 -24.82 -15.78 0.30
C ALA A 203 -24.69 -14.25 0.05
N ASN A 204 -25.33 -13.74 -1.02
CA ASN A 204 -25.38 -12.30 -1.31
C ASN A 204 -26.23 -11.48 -0.32
N LEU A 205 -27.07 -12.13 0.51
CA LEU A 205 -27.77 -11.48 1.62
C LEU A 205 -26.93 -11.34 2.87
N TYR A 206 -25.74 -11.97 2.92
CA TYR A 206 -24.84 -11.90 4.06
C TYR A 206 -24.37 -10.45 4.29
N PRO A 207 -24.69 -9.85 5.46
CA PRO A 207 -24.49 -8.42 5.65
C PRO A 207 -23.07 -8.03 6.02
N PHE A 208 -22.25 -9.02 6.38
CA PHE A 208 -20.89 -8.76 6.83
C PHE A 208 -19.92 -8.86 5.65
N SER A 209 -19.27 -7.77 5.35
CA SER A 209 -18.24 -7.70 4.34
C SER A 209 -16.97 -7.27 5.02
N PHE A 210 -16.11 -8.21 5.37
CA PHE A 210 -14.76 -7.94 5.84
C PHE A 210 -13.84 -7.91 4.64
N SER A 211 -13.34 -6.72 4.31
CA SER A 211 -12.35 -6.51 3.25
C SER A 211 -11.03 -5.97 3.81
N GLY A 212 -10.90 -5.92 5.13
CA GLY A 212 -9.69 -5.48 5.81
C GLY A 212 -8.54 -6.47 5.65
N LYS A 213 -7.35 -5.99 5.99
CA LYS A 213 -6.13 -6.78 6.05
C LYS A 213 -5.57 -6.69 7.47
N THR A 214 -5.27 -7.84 8.05
CA THR A 214 -4.65 -7.90 9.38
C THR A 214 -3.51 -8.92 9.33
N ASP A 215 -2.30 -8.43 9.17
CA ASP A 215 -1.09 -9.24 9.33
C ASP A 215 -0.67 -9.24 10.81
N GLU A 216 -0.17 -10.38 11.30
CA GLU A 216 0.15 -10.60 12.73
C GLU A 216 1.20 -9.61 13.27
N ASN A 217 2.24 -9.33 12.49
CA ASN A 217 3.30 -8.38 12.85
C ASN A 217 3.19 -7.06 12.09
N GLY A 218 1.97 -6.72 11.63
CA GLY A 218 1.73 -5.60 10.75
C GLY A 218 1.60 -4.26 11.46
N PHE A 219 1.71 -3.20 10.66
CA PHE A 219 1.49 -1.81 11.08
C PHE A 219 0.16 -1.30 10.55
N TYR A 220 -0.53 -0.54 11.39
CA TYR A 220 -1.75 0.13 11.00
C TYR A 220 -1.46 1.25 9.98
N LEU A 221 -2.11 1.18 8.82
CA LEU A 221 -2.03 2.20 7.76
C LEU A 221 -3.31 3.02 7.64
N GLY A 222 -4.43 2.52 8.14
CA GLY A 222 -5.71 3.17 7.99
C GLY A 222 -6.87 2.19 7.93
N ARG A 223 -7.92 2.59 7.24
CA ARG A 223 -9.13 1.77 7.08
C ARG A 223 -9.51 1.64 5.60
N ASP A 224 -10.23 0.60 5.29
CA ASP A 224 -10.87 0.47 3.99
C ASP A 224 -12.16 1.30 3.91
N LYS A 225 -12.80 1.31 2.73
CA LYS A 225 -14.09 1.98 2.51
C LYS A 225 -15.22 1.45 3.41
N PHE A 226 -14.98 0.37 4.11
CA PHE A 226 -15.93 -0.33 4.97
C PHE A 226 -15.57 -0.21 6.45
N CYS A 227 -14.67 0.70 6.78
CA CYS A 227 -14.12 0.92 8.11
C CYS A 227 -13.35 -0.26 8.70
N SER A 228 -13.04 -1.30 7.92
CA SER A 228 -12.17 -2.39 8.35
C SER A 228 -10.72 -1.92 8.41
N ASN A 229 -9.98 -2.35 9.42
CA ASN A 229 -8.58 -1.95 9.57
C ASN A 229 -7.69 -2.56 8.48
N ILE A 230 -6.72 -1.79 8.02
CA ILE A 230 -5.64 -2.23 7.13
C ILE A 230 -4.34 -2.21 7.94
N ILE A 231 -3.91 -3.41 8.33
CA ILE A 231 -2.70 -3.67 9.11
C ILE A 231 -1.77 -4.52 8.24
N VAL A 232 -0.60 -4.00 7.89
CA VAL A 232 0.31 -4.55 6.88
C VAL A 232 1.67 -4.86 7.48
N ASP A 233 2.13 -6.09 7.28
CA ASP A 233 3.51 -6.48 7.48
C ASP A 233 4.26 -6.41 6.14
N PHE A 234 5.15 -5.42 5.99
CA PHE A 234 5.94 -5.22 4.78
C PHE A 234 6.99 -6.31 4.56
N ASP A 235 7.41 -6.99 5.62
CA ASP A 235 8.41 -8.06 5.55
C ASP A 235 7.79 -9.45 5.35
N LYS A 236 6.46 -9.57 5.39
CA LYS A 236 5.75 -10.84 5.16
C LYS A 236 5.99 -11.36 3.75
N ARG A 237 6.45 -12.60 3.64
CA ARG A 237 6.72 -13.28 2.37
C ARG A 237 5.71 -14.37 2.11
N SER A 238 5.32 -14.50 0.84
CA SER A 238 4.48 -15.56 0.29
C SER A 238 4.80 -15.72 -1.20
N ASP A 239 4.17 -16.65 -1.88
CA ASP A 239 4.41 -16.92 -3.31
C ASP A 239 4.19 -15.67 -4.18
N ASP A 240 3.22 -14.82 -3.81
CA ASP A 240 2.89 -13.56 -4.49
C ASP A 240 3.52 -12.30 -3.86
N LYS A 241 4.23 -12.43 -2.73
CA LYS A 241 4.86 -11.32 -1.98
C LYS A 241 6.35 -11.59 -1.80
N THR A 242 7.12 -11.32 -2.83
CA THR A 242 8.52 -11.75 -2.92
C THR A 242 9.52 -10.78 -2.28
N ASN A 243 9.14 -9.52 -2.04
CA ASN A 243 10.02 -8.47 -1.51
C ASN A 243 9.21 -7.42 -0.73
N ALA A 244 9.90 -6.48 -0.07
CA ALA A 244 9.29 -5.36 0.67
C ALA A 244 9.35 -4.03 -0.10
N ASN A 245 9.75 -4.05 -1.38
CA ASN A 245 9.80 -2.83 -2.16
C ASN A 245 8.41 -2.23 -2.32
N THR A 246 8.35 -0.91 -2.26
CA THR A 246 7.11 -0.15 -2.25
C THR A 246 7.14 0.92 -3.34
N LEU A 247 6.03 1.09 -4.03
CA LEU A 247 5.82 2.15 -5.00
C LEU A 247 4.60 2.98 -4.59
N ILE A 248 4.74 4.30 -4.55
CA ILE A 248 3.68 5.25 -4.21
C ILE A 248 3.51 6.22 -5.38
N LEU A 249 2.37 6.18 -6.04
CA LEU A 249 2.06 7.04 -7.18
C LEU A 249 0.79 7.84 -6.96
N GLY A 250 0.73 9.04 -7.52
CA GLY A 250 -0.47 9.87 -7.53
C GLY A 250 -0.16 11.35 -7.59
N ASN A 251 -1.11 12.14 -8.02
CA ASN A 251 -0.96 13.57 -8.23
C ASN A 251 -0.58 14.32 -6.94
N SER A 252 -0.12 15.56 -7.06
CA SER A 252 0.23 16.41 -5.92
C SER A 252 -0.97 16.64 -4.99
N GLY A 253 -0.70 16.76 -3.68
CA GLY A 253 -1.73 17.04 -2.68
C GLY A 253 -2.66 15.89 -2.30
N GLN A 254 -2.50 14.69 -2.87
CA GLN A 254 -3.37 13.54 -2.62
C GLN A 254 -3.05 12.77 -1.32
N GLY A 255 -1.93 13.07 -0.64
CA GLY A 255 -1.55 12.46 0.63
C GLY A 255 -0.41 11.46 0.55
N LYS A 256 0.35 11.41 -0.55
CA LYS A 256 1.53 10.54 -0.71
C LYS A 256 2.56 10.72 0.41
N SER A 257 3.01 11.96 0.64
CA SER A 257 4.00 12.28 1.69
C SER A 257 3.47 11.93 3.10
N TYR A 258 2.15 12.05 3.33
CA TYR A 258 1.53 11.64 4.60
C TYR A 258 1.62 10.11 4.80
N LEU A 259 1.26 9.33 3.78
CA LEU A 259 1.42 7.87 3.81
C LEU A 259 2.89 7.48 3.97
N LEU A 260 3.79 8.12 3.22
CA LEU A 260 5.22 7.83 3.29
C LEU A 260 5.78 8.10 4.69
N LYS A 261 5.43 9.23 5.32
CA LYS A 261 5.78 9.53 6.71
C LYS A 261 5.27 8.47 7.69
N LEU A 262 4.04 7.99 7.50
CA LEU A 262 3.48 6.91 8.32
C LEU A 262 4.26 5.60 8.15
N ILE A 263 4.58 5.22 6.92
CA ILE A 263 5.36 4.01 6.62
C ILE A 263 6.76 4.11 7.25
N LEU A 264 7.46 5.22 7.03
CA LEU A 264 8.80 5.44 7.58
C LEU A 264 8.81 5.42 9.11
N THR A 265 7.79 6.01 9.76
CA THR A 265 7.63 5.97 11.21
C THR A 265 7.47 4.53 11.70
N ASN A 266 6.58 3.77 11.07
CA ASN A 266 6.32 2.37 11.41
C ASN A 266 7.59 1.51 11.26
N LEU A 267 8.28 1.63 10.14
CA LEU A 267 9.51 0.89 9.86
C LEU A 267 10.65 1.27 10.82
N ARG A 268 10.76 2.55 11.19
CA ARG A 268 11.74 2.99 12.19
C ARG A 268 11.43 2.43 13.58
N GLU A 269 10.18 2.40 13.97
CA GLU A 269 9.71 1.82 15.24
C GLU A 269 9.93 0.30 15.29
N SER A 270 9.88 -0.40 14.15
CA SER A 270 10.24 -1.83 14.07
C SER A 270 11.75 -2.11 14.10
N GLY A 271 12.58 -1.08 14.18
CA GLY A 271 14.04 -1.25 14.27
C GLY A 271 14.78 -1.18 12.93
N LYS A 272 14.10 -0.90 11.81
CA LYS A 272 14.77 -0.69 10.52
C LYS A 272 15.62 0.59 10.54
N ASN A 273 16.73 0.56 9.83
CA ASN A 273 17.47 1.76 9.48
C ASN A 273 16.80 2.42 8.28
N ILE A 274 16.75 3.75 8.27
CA ILE A 274 16.07 4.50 7.22
C ILE A 274 17.02 5.52 6.60
N ILE A 275 17.01 5.56 5.28
CA ILE A 275 17.67 6.60 4.50
C ILE A 275 16.62 7.21 3.57
N CYS A 276 16.35 8.49 3.75
CA CYS A 276 15.37 9.23 2.96
C CYS A 276 16.07 10.27 2.08
N LEU A 277 15.69 10.34 0.82
CA LEU A 277 16.03 11.45 -0.08
C LEU A 277 14.83 12.38 -0.17
N ASP A 278 15.03 13.64 0.23
CA ASP A 278 13.98 14.65 0.43
C ASP A 278 14.25 15.91 -0.42
N PRO A 279 13.65 15.98 -1.62
CA PRO A 279 13.83 17.14 -2.50
C PRO A 279 13.13 18.42 -2.03
N GLU A 280 12.05 18.28 -1.27
CA GLU A 280 11.19 19.41 -0.85
C GLU A 280 11.39 19.83 0.60
N MET A 281 12.27 19.15 1.35
CA MET A 281 12.50 19.34 2.78
C MET A 281 11.25 19.13 3.66
N GLU A 282 10.42 18.16 3.29
CA GLU A 282 9.20 17.81 4.02
C GLU A 282 9.43 16.89 5.22
N TYR A 283 10.58 16.20 5.29
CA TYR A 283 10.88 15.17 6.32
C TYR A 283 11.79 15.66 7.44
N VAL A 284 12.12 16.94 7.50
CA VAL A 284 13.03 17.54 8.50
C VAL A 284 12.52 17.30 9.92
N ASP A 285 11.25 17.65 10.18
CA ASP A 285 10.64 17.49 11.51
C ASP A 285 10.50 16.02 11.88
N LEU A 286 10.05 15.17 10.94
CA LEU A 286 9.95 13.73 11.15
C LEU A 286 11.30 13.13 11.54
N THR A 287 12.36 13.49 10.83
CA THR A 287 13.72 13.00 11.08
C THR A 287 14.18 13.35 12.49
N LYS A 288 14.00 14.62 12.90
CA LYS A 288 14.34 15.09 14.24
C LYS A 288 13.52 14.38 15.31
N ASN A 289 12.20 14.27 15.12
CA ASN A 289 11.28 13.66 16.08
C ASN A 289 11.50 12.14 16.25
N LEU A 290 12.12 11.47 15.27
CA LEU A 290 12.53 10.07 15.35
C LEU A 290 14.00 9.87 15.74
N GLY A 291 14.68 10.92 16.21
CA GLY A 291 16.07 10.87 16.65
C GLY A 291 17.07 10.64 15.52
N GLY A 292 16.73 11.10 14.33
CA GLY A 292 17.56 11.00 13.13
C GLY A 292 18.45 12.19 12.87
N CYS A 293 19.25 12.09 11.80
CA CYS A 293 20.14 13.14 11.30
C CYS A 293 19.62 13.68 9.95
N PHE A 294 19.35 14.97 9.89
CA PHE A 294 19.03 15.66 8.64
C PHE A 294 20.29 16.28 8.06
N ILE A 295 20.59 15.99 6.80
CA ILE A 295 21.78 16.37 6.08
C ILE A 295 21.38 17.20 4.86
N ASP A 296 21.67 18.50 4.90
CA ASP A 296 21.53 19.36 3.72
C ASP A 296 22.80 19.27 2.88
N LEU A 297 22.73 18.57 1.76
CA LEU A 297 23.87 18.39 0.85
C LEU A 297 24.31 19.69 0.17
N MET A 298 23.45 20.70 0.15
CA MET A 298 23.78 21.99 -0.47
C MET A 298 24.41 22.98 0.52
N SER A 299 24.44 22.65 1.81
CA SER A 299 25.16 23.47 2.82
C SER A 299 26.68 23.50 2.59
N GLY A 300 27.23 22.40 2.04
CA GLY A 300 28.68 22.18 1.93
C GLY A 300 29.34 21.77 3.25
N GLU A 301 28.55 21.50 4.30
CA GLU A 301 29.06 21.01 5.59
C GLU A 301 29.24 19.50 5.60
N TYR A 302 28.40 18.79 4.80
CA TYR A 302 28.40 17.35 4.71
C TYR A 302 28.91 16.89 3.35
N ILE A 303 29.83 15.95 3.36
CA ILE A 303 30.48 15.41 2.17
C ILE A 303 30.37 13.88 2.20
N ILE A 304 30.07 13.31 1.06
CA ILE A 304 30.25 11.89 0.75
C ILE A 304 31.43 11.79 -0.17
N ASN A 305 32.54 11.23 0.31
CA ASN A 305 33.73 11.06 -0.51
C ASN A 305 33.45 10.14 -1.70
N VAL A 306 33.58 10.69 -2.89
CA VAL A 306 33.33 9.96 -4.14
C VAL A 306 34.35 8.85 -4.34
N LEU A 307 35.61 9.04 -3.88
CA LEU A 307 36.70 8.10 -4.04
C LEU A 307 36.75 7.02 -2.92
N GLU A 308 35.87 7.10 -1.92
CA GLU A 308 35.75 6.06 -0.91
C GLU A 308 34.99 4.85 -1.50
N PRO A 309 35.59 3.66 -1.62
CA PRO A 309 34.96 2.49 -2.23
C PRO A 309 33.68 2.06 -1.53
N LYS A 310 32.58 2.05 -2.27
CA LYS A 310 31.24 1.61 -1.80
C LYS A 310 30.95 0.19 -2.26
N SER A 311 30.21 -0.57 -1.45
CA SER A 311 29.78 -1.92 -1.77
C SER A 311 28.49 -1.91 -2.61
N TRP A 312 28.46 -2.78 -3.60
CA TRP A 312 27.28 -2.97 -4.48
C TRP A 312 26.69 -4.38 -4.36
N GLY A 313 27.11 -5.16 -3.35
CA GLY A 313 26.51 -6.44 -2.96
C GLY A 313 26.85 -7.66 -3.80
N ASP A 314 27.79 -7.57 -4.75
CA ASP A 314 28.28 -8.70 -5.57
C ASP A 314 29.76 -8.98 -5.30
N GLU A 315 30.16 -8.94 -4.06
CA GLU A 315 31.56 -9.08 -3.69
C GLU A 315 31.98 -10.54 -3.51
N ARG A 316 33.26 -10.79 -3.74
CA ARG A 316 33.91 -12.08 -3.51
C ARG A 316 33.75 -12.50 -2.05
N GLY A 317 33.18 -13.70 -1.80
CA GLY A 317 32.95 -14.22 -0.47
C GLY A 317 31.55 -13.96 0.12
N ASP A 318 30.62 -13.34 -0.63
CA ASP A 318 29.21 -13.32 -0.23
C ASP A 318 28.61 -14.74 -0.43
N PRO A 319 28.18 -15.44 0.64
CA PRO A 319 27.64 -16.80 0.53
C PRO A 319 26.42 -16.91 -0.38
N ALA A 320 25.69 -15.80 -0.55
CA ALA A 320 24.51 -15.74 -1.43
C ALA A 320 24.90 -15.71 -2.91
N VAL A 321 26.01 -15.05 -3.25
CA VAL A 321 26.55 -15.02 -4.61
C VAL A 321 27.22 -16.34 -4.96
N ASP A 322 27.97 -16.94 -4.02
CA ASP A 322 28.63 -18.24 -4.19
C ASP A 322 27.64 -19.38 -4.44
N SER A 323 26.42 -19.32 -3.89
CA SER A 323 25.40 -20.36 -4.07
C SER A 323 24.70 -20.31 -5.43
N GLU A 324 24.49 -19.12 -5.99
CA GLU A 324 23.81 -18.94 -7.30
C GLU A 324 24.75 -19.21 -8.48
N LEU A 325 26.03 -18.87 -8.35
CA LEU A 325 27.04 -19.10 -9.40
C LEU A 325 27.44 -20.58 -9.55
N ARG A 326 27.14 -21.43 -8.57
CA ARG A 326 27.40 -22.88 -8.65
C ARG A 326 26.45 -23.62 -9.58
N ALA A 327 25.32 -23.02 -9.94
CA ALA A 327 24.27 -23.73 -10.66
C ALA A 327 24.39 -23.68 -12.20
N ASP A 328 24.94 -22.60 -12.79
CA ASP A 328 24.70 -22.36 -14.23
C ASP A 328 25.93 -22.11 -15.15
N ASP A 329 27.18 -21.98 -14.65
CA ASP A 329 28.27 -21.59 -15.56
C ASP A 329 29.64 -22.26 -15.23
N GLU A 330 29.80 -23.53 -15.59
CA GLU A 330 31.11 -24.22 -15.57
C GLU A 330 32.12 -23.66 -16.60
N ASN A 331 31.66 -22.85 -17.56
CA ASN A 331 32.47 -22.41 -18.70
C ASN A 331 33.10 -21.01 -18.56
N VAL A 332 32.80 -20.24 -17.51
CA VAL A 332 33.40 -18.91 -17.31
C VAL A 332 34.61 -19.01 -16.38
N PRO A 333 35.81 -18.53 -16.78
CA PRO A 333 36.98 -18.55 -15.92
C PRO A 333 36.72 -17.84 -14.58
N LYS A 334 37.21 -18.44 -13.48
CA LYS A 334 36.99 -17.93 -12.10
C LYS A 334 37.37 -16.43 -11.93
N ALA A 335 38.35 -15.93 -12.66
CA ALA A 335 38.79 -14.54 -12.66
C ALA A 335 37.71 -13.54 -13.14
N PHE A 336 36.75 -13.99 -13.94
CA PHE A 336 35.65 -13.15 -14.43
C PHE A 336 34.35 -13.30 -13.65
N ARG A 337 34.30 -14.22 -12.68
CA ARG A 337 33.08 -14.52 -11.91
C ARG A 337 32.87 -13.58 -10.72
N PHE A 338 33.92 -12.96 -10.21
CA PHE A 338 33.86 -12.15 -8.99
C PHE A 338 34.43 -10.76 -9.26
N LYS A 339 33.58 -9.75 -9.07
CA LYS A 339 34.01 -8.36 -9.01
C LYS A 339 34.43 -8.05 -7.58
N THR A 340 35.65 -7.53 -7.41
CA THR A 340 36.10 -7.02 -6.11
C THR A 340 35.42 -5.70 -5.79
N LYS A 341 35.40 -5.29 -4.52
CA LYS A 341 34.86 -3.99 -4.09
C LYS A 341 35.51 -2.85 -4.84
N LEU A 342 36.85 -2.88 -5.01
CA LEU A 342 37.60 -1.87 -5.73
C LEU A 342 37.23 -1.84 -7.21
N SER A 343 37.15 -2.98 -7.89
CA SER A 343 36.80 -3.03 -9.33
C SER A 343 35.39 -2.54 -9.61
N GLN A 344 34.45 -2.86 -8.74
CA GLN A 344 33.07 -2.34 -8.82
C GLN A 344 33.04 -0.83 -8.62
N HIS A 345 33.82 -0.33 -7.66
CA HIS A 345 33.90 1.09 -7.39
C HIS A 345 34.56 1.87 -8.52
N ILE A 346 35.61 1.34 -9.14
CA ILE A 346 36.22 1.95 -10.33
C ILE A 346 35.20 2.03 -11.47
N SER A 347 34.42 0.99 -11.68
CA SER A 347 33.32 1.02 -12.66
C SER A 347 32.28 2.13 -12.34
N PHE A 348 31.90 2.28 -11.07
CA PHE A 348 31.05 3.37 -10.61
C PHE A 348 31.69 4.75 -10.88
N LEU A 349 33.00 4.92 -10.61
CA LEU A 349 33.70 6.18 -10.85
C LEU A 349 33.74 6.56 -12.34
N ARG A 350 33.87 5.59 -13.23
CA ARG A 350 33.75 5.83 -14.68
C ARG A 350 32.41 6.46 -15.03
N ASP A 351 31.32 5.89 -14.50
CA ASP A 351 29.96 6.41 -14.71
C ASP A 351 29.79 7.78 -14.03
N PHE A 352 30.33 7.97 -12.82
CA PHE A 352 30.29 9.24 -12.11
C PHE A 352 30.95 10.37 -12.91
N PHE A 353 32.16 10.16 -13.44
CA PHE A 353 32.85 11.18 -14.22
C PHE A 353 32.16 11.49 -15.55
N ARG A 354 31.55 10.49 -16.22
CA ARG A 354 30.69 10.72 -17.39
C ARG A 354 29.46 11.55 -17.06
N ILE A 355 28.83 11.30 -15.92
CA ILE A 355 27.65 12.06 -15.47
C ILE A 355 28.02 13.49 -15.09
N TYR A 356 29.18 13.66 -14.45
CA TYR A 356 29.65 14.96 -14.01
C TYR A 356 30.05 15.85 -15.22
N LYS A 357 30.75 15.30 -16.18
CA LYS A 357 31.24 16.02 -17.38
C LYS A 357 31.26 15.09 -18.58
N ASP A 358 30.98 15.61 -19.77
CA ASP A 358 31.04 14.87 -21.04
C ASP A 358 32.48 14.56 -21.44
N PHE A 359 33.18 13.73 -20.66
CA PHE A 359 34.48 13.21 -21.01
C PHE A 359 34.36 12.16 -22.13
N SER A 360 35.26 12.21 -23.10
CA SER A 360 35.37 11.21 -24.14
C SER A 360 35.77 9.83 -23.57
N ASP A 361 35.51 8.76 -24.29
CA ASP A 361 35.87 7.39 -23.85
C ASP A 361 37.39 7.30 -23.55
N ARG A 362 38.25 7.97 -24.33
CA ARG A 362 39.70 8.00 -24.10
C ARG A 362 40.08 8.71 -22.81
N GLU A 363 39.41 9.79 -22.49
CA GLU A 363 39.61 10.53 -21.23
C GLU A 363 39.15 9.69 -20.03
N ILE A 364 38.00 9.00 -20.14
CA ILE A 364 37.50 8.08 -19.12
C ILE A 364 38.48 6.90 -18.89
N ASP A 365 39.00 6.29 -19.96
CA ASP A 365 39.99 5.23 -19.85
C ASP A 365 41.29 5.73 -19.20
N THR A 366 41.69 6.98 -19.49
CA THR A 366 42.83 7.65 -18.86
C THR A 366 42.56 7.88 -17.36
N ILE A 367 41.35 8.37 -17.00
CA ILE A 367 40.92 8.54 -15.60
C ILE A 367 40.99 7.20 -14.86
N GLU A 368 40.53 6.10 -15.45
CA GLU A 368 40.58 4.77 -14.84
C GLU A 368 42.04 4.35 -14.51
N LEU A 369 42.95 4.51 -15.46
CA LEU A 369 44.36 4.18 -15.25
C LEU A 369 44.98 5.02 -14.11
N LEU A 370 44.62 6.29 -14.04
CA LEU A 370 45.13 7.20 -13.00
C LEU A 370 44.49 6.92 -11.63
N LEU A 371 43.23 6.50 -11.59
CA LEU A 371 42.58 6.06 -10.36
C LEU A 371 43.22 4.80 -9.79
N ILE A 372 43.56 3.82 -10.64
CA ILE A 372 44.29 2.61 -10.20
C ILE A 372 45.63 3.02 -9.57
N LYS A 373 46.42 3.88 -10.23
CA LYS A 373 47.66 4.39 -9.67
C LYS A 373 47.46 5.15 -8.34
N LEU A 374 46.35 5.88 -8.20
CA LEU A 374 46.02 6.59 -6.96
C LEU A 374 45.77 5.63 -5.83
N TYR A 375 44.93 4.62 -6.04
CA TYR A 375 44.62 3.61 -5.02
C TYR A 375 45.86 2.80 -4.62
N GLU A 376 46.72 2.41 -5.56
CA GLU A 376 48.00 1.78 -5.29
C GLU A 376 48.91 2.66 -4.40
N LYS A 377 48.98 3.98 -4.67
CA LYS A 377 49.72 4.94 -3.85
C LYS A 377 49.24 4.99 -2.40
N PHE A 378 47.92 4.82 -2.18
CA PHE A 378 47.31 4.78 -0.86
C PHE A 378 47.32 3.36 -0.22
N GLY A 379 47.97 2.37 -0.90
CA GLY A 379 48.03 0.99 -0.42
C GLY A 379 46.70 0.24 -0.48
N ILE A 380 45.79 0.70 -1.31
CA ILE A 380 44.46 0.11 -1.51
C ILE A 380 44.50 -0.79 -2.75
N SER A 381 44.14 -2.06 -2.54
CA SER A 381 44.13 -3.11 -3.56
C SER A 381 42.87 -3.98 -3.42
N ASP A 382 42.73 -4.96 -4.28
CA ASP A 382 41.66 -5.95 -4.20
C ASP A 382 41.66 -6.78 -2.91
N ASP A 383 42.83 -6.91 -2.26
CA ASP A 383 43.01 -7.69 -1.03
C ASP A 383 42.92 -6.83 0.26
N THR A 384 42.53 -5.56 0.14
CA THR A 384 42.43 -4.62 1.27
C THR A 384 41.36 -5.10 2.27
N ASP A 385 41.71 -5.07 3.57
CA ASP A 385 40.73 -5.31 4.66
C ASP A 385 39.93 -4.05 4.95
N TRP A 386 38.80 -3.94 4.30
CA TRP A 386 37.89 -2.77 4.36
C TRP A 386 37.36 -2.48 5.77
N ASN A 387 37.33 -3.48 6.66
CA ASN A 387 36.78 -3.28 8.01
C ASN A 387 37.74 -2.49 8.93
N LYS A 388 38.98 -2.35 8.54
CA LYS A 388 40.00 -1.60 9.30
C LYS A 388 40.20 -0.19 8.81
N MET A 389 39.66 0.16 7.63
CA MET A 389 39.83 1.46 7.03
C MET A 389 38.93 2.49 7.70
N GLN A 390 39.47 3.69 7.92
CA GLN A 390 38.74 4.87 8.37
C GLN A 390 38.46 5.80 7.18
N PRO A 391 37.45 6.67 7.23
CA PRO A 391 37.16 7.61 6.15
C PRO A 391 38.36 8.47 5.72
N THR A 392 39.29 8.74 6.63
CA THR A 392 40.51 9.51 6.39
C THR A 392 41.61 8.74 5.67
N ASP A 393 41.51 7.41 5.57
CA ASP A 393 42.52 6.58 4.91
C ASP A 393 42.30 6.50 3.39
N TYR A 394 41.17 7.00 2.91
CA TYR A 394 40.84 7.03 1.49
C TYR A 394 41.33 8.32 0.82
N PRO A 395 41.72 8.27 -0.47
CA PRO A 395 42.03 9.48 -1.23
C PRO A 395 40.78 10.35 -1.37
N ILE A 396 41.01 11.65 -1.52
CA ILE A 396 39.98 12.63 -1.87
C ILE A 396 40.25 13.21 -3.28
N LEU A 397 39.27 13.94 -3.83
CA LEU A 397 39.37 14.45 -5.18
C LEU A 397 40.58 15.40 -5.39
N SER A 398 41.04 16.12 -4.35
CA SER A 398 42.29 16.90 -4.41
C SER A 398 43.50 16.01 -4.66
N ASP A 399 43.59 14.83 -4.00
CA ASP A 399 44.72 13.93 -4.19
C ASP A 399 44.74 13.37 -5.62
N PHE A 400 43.55 13.09 -6.16
CA PHE A 400 43.42 12.67 -7.55
C PHE A 400 43.84 13.76 -8.52
N TYR A 401 43.37 14.99 -8.28
CA TYR A 401 43.75 16.14 -9.12
C TYR A 401 45.26 16.40 -9.10
N GLU A 402 45.90 16.33 -7.93
CA GLU A 402 47.35 16.49 -7.78
C GLU A 402 48.14 15.40 -8.53
N LEU A 403 47.63 14.16 -8.52
CA LEU A 403 48.21 13.08 -9.32
C LEU A 403 48.12 13.39 -10.82
N VAL A 404 46.92 13.79 -11.30
CA VAL A 404 46.72 14.11 -12.72
C VAL A 404 47.60 15.30 -13.14
N GLU A 405 47.72 16.32 -12.29
CA GLU A 405 48.58 17.51 -12.54
C GLU A 405 50.07 17.13 -12.56
N ALA A 406 50.49 16.24 -11.68
CA ALA A 406 51.88 15.72 -11.64
C ALA A 406 52.21 14.92 -12.91
N GLU A 407 51.31 14.04 -13.35
CA GLU A 407 51.46 13.27 -14.60
C GLU A 407 51.48 14.21 -15.83
N TYR A 408 50.65 15.26 -15.83
CA TYR A 408 50.66 16.27 -16.89
C TYR A 408 52.00 17.03 -16.97
N LYS A 409 52.56 17.46 -15.82
CA LYS A 409 53.83 18.17 -15.75
C LYS A 409 55.03 17.28 -16.07
N ALA A 410 55.00 16.01 -15.68
CA ALA A 410 56.05 15.03 -15.90
C ALA A 410 55.99 14.34 -17.26
N PHE A 411 54.96 14.64 -18.08
CA PHE A 411 54.71 13.94 -19.34
C PHE A 411 55.89 14.10 -20.30
N ASN A 412 56.45 12.98 -20.73
CA ASN A 412 57.54 12.93 -21.70
C ASN A 412 57.04 12.31 -23.02
N PRO A 413 56.97 13.08 -24.13
CA PRO A 413 56.48 12.53 -25.41
C PRO A 413 57.36 11.39 -26.01
N LYS A 414 58.57 11.20 -25.49
CA LYS A 414 59.49 10.15 -25.95
C LYS A 414 59.24 8.80 -25.28
N GLU A 415 58.53 8.78 -24.15
CA GLU A 415 58.15 7.58 -23.47
C GLU A 415 56.81 7.06 -24.04
N LYS A 416 56.70 5.75 -24.25
CA LYS A 416 55.42 5.14 -24.72
C LYS A 416 54.39 5.14 -23.58
N SER A 417 53.65 6.24 -23.47
CA SER A 417 52.52 6.34 -22.55
C SER A 417 51.23 5.83 -23.22
N LEU A 418 50.32 5.25 -22.42
CA LEU A 418 49.02 4.83 -22.90
C LEU A 418 48.04 5.99 -23.13
N TYR A 419 48.35 7.19 -22.62
CA TYR A 419 47.53 8.40 -22.72
C TYR A 419 48.35 9.56 -23.33
N THR A 420 47.68 10.56 -23.83
CA THR A 420 48.29 11.74 -24.49
C THR A 420 48.32 12.96 -23.56
N VAL A 421 49.19 13.91 -23.84
CA VAL A 421 49.23 15.23 -23.14
C VAL A 421 47.89 15.95 -23.23
N GLU A 422 47.22 15.88 -24.38
CA GLU A 422 45.91 16.50 -24.61
C GLU A 422 44.84 15.91 -23.69
N ASN A 423 44.80 14.59 -23.54
CA ASN A 423 43.88 13.94 -22.62
C ASN A 423 44.11 14.42 -21.17
N LEU A 424 45.37 14.48 -20.72
CA LEU A 424 45.67 14.94 -19.37
C LEU A 424 45.29 16.42 -19.17
N GLN A 425 45.49 17.26 -20.16
CA GLN A 425 45.11 18.68 -20.13
C GLN A 425 43.59 18.85 -20.02
N ASN A 426 42.84 18.09 -20.82
CA ASN A 426 41.38 18.13 -20.81
C ASN A 426 40.81 17.61 -19.48
N ILE A 427 41.42 16.55 -18.92
CA ILE A 427 41.05 16.03 -17.61
C ILE A 427 41.33 17.05 -16.51
N CYS A 428 42.51 17.69 -16.50
CA CYS A 428 42.84 18.75 -15.54
C CYS A 428 41.83 19.92 -15.62
N LEU A 429 41.49 20.39 -16.82
CA LEU A 429 40.51 21.44 -17.00
C LEU A 429 39.11 21.01 -16.57
N GLY A 430 38.72 19.78 -16.91
CA GLY A 430 37.42 19.22 -16.58
C GLY A 430 37.20 19.04 -15.08
N LEU A 431 38.22 18.59 -14.35
CA LEU A 431 38.17 18.32 -12.92
C LEU A 431 38.45 19.52 -12.02
N HIS A 432 38.95 20.64 -12.57
CA HIS A 432 39.34 21.78 -11.77
C HIS A 432 38.22 22.30 -10.86
N SER A 433 36.97 22.38 -11.36
CA SER A 433 35.85 22.92 -10.59
C SER A 433 35.47 22.04 -9.41
N ILE A 434 35.41 20.72 -9.61
CA ILE A 434 35.03 19.76 -8.56
C ILE A 434 36.15 19.53 -7.53
N CYS A 435 37.42 19.72 -7.91
CA CYS A 435 38.57 19.48 -7.04
C CYS A 435 39.07 20.73 -6.30
N LYS A 436 39.18 21.85 -6.99
CA LYS A 436 39.77 23.12 -6.46
C LYS A 436 38.89 24.35 -6.66
N GLY A 437 37.84 24.26 -7.47
CA GLY A 437 36.96 25.38 -7.79
C GLY A 437 35.71 25.47 -6.90
N ALA A 438 34.68 26.14 -7.40
CA ALA A 438 33.46 26.46 -6.65
C ALA A 438 32.64 25.22 -6.23
N GLU A 439 32.78 24.12 -6.96
CA GLU A 439 32.04 22.88 -6.72
C GLU A 439 32.75 21.94 -5.73
N SER A 440 34.01 22.23 -5.37
CA SER A 440 34.81 21.40 -4.47
C SER A 440 34.16 21.19 -3.10
N LYS A 441 33.44 22.17 -2.58
CA LYS A 441 32.75 22.13 -1.31
C LYS A 441 31.67 21.02 -1.22
N PHE A 442 31.19 20.48 -2.35
CA PHE A 442 30.19 19.44 -2.39
C PHE A 442 30.76 18.02 -2.54
N PHE A 443 31.99 17.89 -3.04
CA PHE A 443 32.56 16.62 -3.42
C PHE A 443 33.93 16.33 -2.84
N ASN A 444 34.71 17.37 -2.55
CA ASN A 444 36.11 17.24 -2.18
C ASN A 444 36.29 17.24 -0.65
N GLY A 445 36.42 16.09 -0.07
CA GLY A 445 36.62 15.90 1.36
C GLY A 445 36.32 14.46 1.78
N TYR A 446 36.61 14.15 3.04
CA TYR A 446 36.29 12.85 3.63
C TYR A 446 34.81 12.74 3.96
N THR A 447 34.30 11.51 3.92
CA THR A 447 32.92 11.25 4.35
C THR A 447 32.77 11.59 5.83
N ASN A 448 31.89 12.56 6.12
CA ASN A 448 31.65 13.07 7.47
C ASN A 448 30.17 12.92 7.92
N ILE A 449 29.45 11.97 7.32
CA ILE A 449 28.07 11.69 7.66
C ILE A 449 28.00 10.96 9.02
N THR A 450 27.22 11.52 9.95
CA THR A 450 26.99 10.91 11.26
C THR A 450 26.26 9.57 11.12
N ASP A 451 26.76 8.54 11.78
CA ASP A 451 26.09 7.25 11.85
C ASP A 451 24.78 7.39 12.65
N SER A 452 23.66 7.35 11.96
CA SER A 452 22.31 7.45 12.53
C SER A 452 21.41 6.39 11.90
N ARG A 453 20.48 5.91 12.70
CA ARG A 453 19.51 4.94 12.21
C ARG A 453 18.39 5.56 11.36
N PHE A 454 18.29 6.87 11.31
CA PHE A 454 17.44 7.60 10.38
C PHE A 454 18.22 8.77 9.81
N ILE A 455 18.55 8.71 8.53
CA ILE A 455 19.27 9.75 7.81
C ILE A 455 18.35 10.30 6.71
N THR A 456 18.21 11.62 6.66
CA THR A 456 17.49 12.28 5.57
C THR A 456 18.43 13.22 4.85
N PHE A 457 18.58 13.01 3.54
CA PHE A 457 19.31 13.90 2.64
C PHE A 457 18.35 14.94 2.06
N GLY A 458 18.50 16.19 2.47
CA GLY A 458 17.82 17.33 1.87
C GLY A 458 18.56 17.78 0.60
N VAL A 459 17.82 17.88 -0.51
CA VAL A 459 18.40 18.23 -1.81
C VAL A 459 17.67 19.38 -2.50
N LYS A 460 16.91 20.17 -1.76
CA LYS A 460 16.09 21.27 -2.31
C LYS A 460 16.89 22.28 -3.14
N GLY A 461 18.04 22.72 -2.65
CA GLY A 461 18.92 23.63 -3.37
C GLY A 461 19.51 23.01 -4.65
N LEU A 462 19.55 21.70 -4.75
CA LEU A 462 20.09 20.95 -5.88
C LEU A 462 19.26 21.13 -7.15
N LEU A 463 17.97 21.39 -7.02
CA LEU A 463 17.07 21.65 -8.16
C LEU A 463 17.45 22.93 -8.91
N GLN A 464 18.14 23.87 -8.26
CA GLN A 464 18.62 25.13 -8.83
C GLN A 464 20.04 25.01 -9.38
N ALA A 465 20.77 23.93 -9.08
CA ALA A 465 22.12 23.69 -9.58
C ALA A 465 22.12 23.29 -11.07
N SER A 466 23.29 23.36 -11.71
CA SER A 466 23.45 22.85 -13.07
C SER A 466 23.06 21.34 -13.13
N LYS A 467 22.56 20.90 -14.30
CA LYS A 467 22.17 19.52 -14.53
C LYS A 467 23.27 18.52 -14.15
N ASN A 468 24.50 18.85 -14.48
CA ASN A 468 25.67 17.98 -14.27
C ASN A 468 25.98 17.82 -12.78
N ILE A 469 26.02 18.91 -12.01
CA ILE A 469 26.24 18.88 -10.56
C ILE A 469 25.12 18.09 -9.88
N ARG A 470 23.87 18.41 -10.22
CA ARG A 470 22.70 17.71 -9.69
C ARG A 470 22.80 16.22 -9.91
N ASN A 471 23.04 15.79 -11.14
CA ASN A 471 23.10 14.37 -11.49
C ASN A 471 24.28 13.66 -10.80
N ALA A 472 25.47 14.30 -10.75
CA ALA A 472 26.64 13.74 -10.09
C ALA A 472 26.42 13.58 -8.57
N LEU A 473 25.81 14.58 -7.91
CA LEU A 473 25.55 14.54 -6.48
C LEU A 473 24.49 13.49 -6.11
N LEU A 474 23.40 13.45 -6.88
CA LEU A 474 22.37 12.41 -6.72
C LEU A 474 22.96 11.00 -6.95
N PHE A 475 23.84 10.85 -7.93
CA PHE A 475 24.48 9.56 -8.20
C PHE A 475 25.42 9.14 -7.07
N ASN A 476 26.15 10.08 -6.45
CA ASN A 476 26.98 9.82 -5.27
C ASN A 476 26.13 9.42 -4.05
N VAL A 477 24.98 10.07 -3.84
CA VAL A 477 24.02 9.67 -2.79
C VAL A 477 23.50 8.26 -3.02
N LEU A 478 23.20 7.90 -4.27
CA LEU A 478 22.78 6.52 -4.60
C LEU A 478 23.87 5.49 -4.26
N ALA A 479 25.14 5.82 -4.49
CA ALA A 479 26.26 4.95 -4.08
C ALA A 479 26.28 4.72 -2.56
N TYR A 480 26.10 5.79 -1.79
CA TYR A 480 25.99 5.70 -0.33
C TYR A 480 24.77 4.87 0.11
N MET A 481 23.61 5.10 -0.50
CA MET A 481 22.40 4.32 -0.22
C MET A 481 22.60 2.83 -0.53
N SER A 482 23.26 2.51 -1.66
CA SER A 482 23.57 1.14 -2.04
C SER A 482 24.44 0.44 -0.99
N GLU A 483 25.48 1.09 -0.49
CA GLU A 483 26.34 0.57 0.59
C GLU A 483 25.50 0.22 1.83
N GLN A 484 24.62 1.11 2.26
CA GLN A 484 23.78 0.88 3.43
C GLN A 484 22.76 -0.25 3.22
N LEU A 485 22.15 -0.33 2.05
CA LEU A 485 21.15 -1.33 1.70
C LEU A 485 21.74 -2.74 1.57
N LEU A 486 22.90 -2.85 0.92
CA LEU A 486 23.46 -4.13 0.49
C LEU A 486 24.55 -4.65 1.43
N SER A 487 25.27 -3.78 2.12
CA SER A 487 26.34 -4.14 3.05
C SER A 487 25.85 -4.23 4.49
N ARG A 488 25.21 -3.18 5.01
CA ARG A 488 24.64 -3.16 6.37
C ARG A 488 23.40 -4.03 6.51
N GLY A 489 22.54 -4.03 5.48
CA GLY A 489 21.25 -4.71 5.54
C GLY A 489 20.25 -4.06 6.51
N ASN A 490 19.08 -4.68 6.69
CA ASN A 490 17.98 -4.21 7.54
C ASN A 490 17.69 -2.70 7.38
N THR A 491 17.83 -2.20 6.15
CA THR A 491 17.76 -0.78 5.81
C THR A 491 16.67 -0.53 4.77
N VAL A 492 15.93 0.56 4.94
CA VAL A 492 14.94 1.02 3.97
C VAL A 492 15.39 2.34 3.37
N ALA A 493 15.56 2.36 2.05
CA ALA A 493 15.84 3.56 1.29
C ALA A 493 14.53 4.13 0.73
N SER A 494 14.21 5.36 1.06
CA SER A 494 13.06 6.09 0.52
C SER A 494 13.53 7.18 -0.43
N ILE A 495 13.01 7.19 -1.63
CA ILE A 495 13.27 8.22 -2.64
C ILE A 495 11.94 8.89 -2.95
N ASP A 496 11.77 10.09 -2.43
CA ASP A 496 10.64 10.93 -2.81
C ASP A 496 10.96 11.69 -4.11
N GLU A 497 9.93 12.03 -4.86
CA GLU A 497 10.03 12.69 -6.17
C GLU A 497 11.03 11.98 -7.12
N PHE A 498 10.85 10.67 -7.25
CA PHE A 498 11.74 9.79 -8.03
C PHE A 498 11.94 10.25 -9.48
N TYR A 499 11.00 11.00 -10.06
CA TYR A 499 11.13 11.54 -11.43
C TYR A 499 12.43 12.34 -11.65
N LEU A 500 13.04 12.89 -10.58
CA LEU A 500 14.30 13.61 -10.65
C LEU A 500 15.45 12.77 -11.23
N PHE A 501 15.38 11.45 -11.06
CA PHE A 501 16.38 10.51 -11.56
C PHE A 501 16.16 10.11 -13.01
N LEU A 502 14.97 10.31 -13.58
CA LEU A 502 14.63 9.86 -14.93
C LEU A 502 15.44 10.59 -16.02
N THR A 503 16.04 11.71 -15.68
CA THR A 503 16.96 12.43 -16.59
C THR A 503 18.32 11.76 -16.72
N ASN A 504 18.64 10.80 -15.85
CA ASN A 504 19.89 10.04 -15.82
C ASN A 504 19.61 8.54 -15.87
N LEU A 505 19.70 7.96 -17.07
CA LEU A 505 19.39 6.56 -17.31
C LEU A 505 20.28 5.60 -16.49
N THR A 506 21.55 5.94 -16.32
CA THR A 506 22.49 5.16 -15.50
C THR A 506 22.00 5.08 -14.04
N ALA A 507 21.55 6.19 -13.46
CA ALA A 507 20.98 6.19 -12.11
C ALA A 507 19.74 5.30 -12.01
N VAL A 508 18.85 5.31 -13.01
CA VAL A 508 17.68 4.44 -13.05
C VAL A 508 18.09 2.97 -13.10
N GLU A 509 19.12 2.61 -13.87
CA GLU A 509 19.65 1.24 -13.92
C GLU A 509 20.20 0.79 -12.56
N TYR A 510 20.93 1.64 -11.87
CA TYR A 510 21.45 1.37 -10.53
C TYR A 510 20.31 1.12 -9.54
N ILE A 511 19.29 1.98 -9.52
CA ILE A 511 18.11 1.82 -8.66
C ILE A 511 17.39 0.51 -8.96
N ARG A 512 17.17 0.21 -10.24
CA ARG A 512 16.55 -1.07 -10.66
C ARG A 512 17.36 -2.27 -10.17
N ASN A 513 18.68 -2.20 -10.27
CA ASN A 513 19.55 -3.30 -9.90
C ASN A 513 19.56 -3.53 -8.38
N PHE A 514 19.65 -2.50 -7.56
CA PHE A 514 19.61 -2.73 -6.13
C PHE A 514 18.19 -3.09 -5.63
N MET A 515 17.10 -2.61 -6.23
CA MET A 515 15.75 -3.10 -5.92
C MET A 515 15.60 -4.63 -6.08
N LYS A 516 16.30 -5.23 -7.04
CA LYS A 516 16.31 -6.69 -7.21
C LYS A 516 17.09 -7.42 -6.14
N ARG A 517 18.12 -6.79 -5.56
CA ARG A 517 19.08 -7.43 -4.64
C ARG A 517 18.75 -7.23 -3.17
N VAL A 518 18.10 -6.13 -2.80
CA VAL A 518 17.85 -5.72 -1.41
C VAL A 518 17.14 -6.77 -0.57
N ARG A 519 16.31 -7.64 -1.17
CA ARG A 519 15.58 -8.67 -0.43
C ARG A 519 16.48 -9.65 0.32
N LYS A 520 17.67 -9.96 -0.23
CA LYS A 520 18.64 -10.89 0.39
C LYS A 520 19.24 -10.34 1.69
N LYS A 521 19.18 -9.02 1.88
CA LYS A 521 19.76 -8.31 3.05
C LYS A 521 18.66 -7.74 3.97
N GLU A 522 17.41 -8.24 3.87
CA GLU A 522 16.26 -7.73 4.63
C GLU A 522 16.03 -6.21 4.48
N SER A 523 16.46 -5.69 3.34
CA SER A 523 16.36 -4.29 2.98
C SER A 523 15.24 -4.06 1.97
N ALA A 524 14.80 -2.82 1.81
CA ALA A 524 13.75 -2.45 0.87
C ALA A 524 13.97 -1.05 0.29
N VAL A 525 13.31 -0.80 -0.82
CA VAL A 525 13.28 0.52 -1.47
C VAL A 525 11.85 0.99 -1.57
N ILE A 526 11.61 2.24 -1.20
CA ILE A 526 10.35 2.94 -1.36
C ILE A 526 10.56 4.04 -2.40
N LEU A 527 9.82 3.97 -3.50
CA LEU A 527 9.81 5.00 -4.52
C LEU A 527 8.48 5.75 -4.47
N ALA A 528 8.53 7.08 -4.40
CA ALA A 528 7.36 7.92 -4.51
C ALA A 528 7.50 8.89 -5.69
N SER A 529 6.43 9.08 -6.47
CA SER A 529 6.42 10.02 -7.59
C SER A 529 5.01 10.57 -7.85
N GLN A 530 4.97 11.74 -8.50
CA GLN A 530 3.70 12.41 -8.80
C GLN A 530 3.09 11.91 -10.10
N ASN A 531 3.83 11.93 -11.19
CA ASN A 531 3.32 11.65 -12.52
C ASN A 531 3.88 10.34 -13.06
N ILE A 532 3.00 9.46 -13.52
CA ILE A 532 3.40 8.24 -14.20
C ILE A 532 3.89 8.54 -15.63
N GLU A 533 3.44 9.64 -16.24
CA GLU A 533 3.80 10.03 -17.60
C GLU A 533 5.31 10.19 -17.79
N ASP A 534 6.01 10.69 -16.76
CA ASP A 534 7.47 10.85 -16.79
C ASP A 534 8.21 9.51 -16.99
N PHE A 535 7.61 8.41 -16.56
CA PHE A 535 8.15 7.06 -16.72
C PHE A 535 7.85 6.43 -18.09
N LEU A 536 6.86 6.97 -18.81
CA LEU A 536 6.39 6.42 -20.08
C LEU A 536 7.02 7.11 -21.29
N VAL A 537 7.89 8.10 -21.07
CA VAL A 537 8.66 8.73 -22.14
C VAL A 537 9.48 7.67 -22.87
N GLU A 538 9.44 7.68 -24.21
CA GLU A 538 9.97 6.63 -25.09
C GLU A 538 11.41 6.21 -24.75
N ASN A 539 12.26 7.18 -24.42
CA ASN A 539 13.68 6.95 -24.10
C ASN A 539 13.92 6.25 -22.75
N VAL A 540 12.96 6.28 -21.82
CA VAL A 540 13.12 5.72 -20.45
C VAL A 540 12.20 4.54 -20.20
N ARG A 541 11.17 4.33 -21.00
CA ARG A 541 10.08 3.37 -20.80
C ARG A 541 10.56 1.94 -20.54
N GLU A 542 11.51 1.44 -21.32
CA GLU A 542 12.03 0.07 -21.15
C GLU A 542 12.82 -0.11 -19.84
N LEU A 543 13.49 0.93 -19.39
CA LEU A 543 14.25 0.93 -18.12
C LEU A 543 13.33 1.07 -16.90
N THR A 544 12.24 1.81 -17.03
CA THR A 544 11.31 2.10 -15.92
C THR A 544 10.24 1.03 -15.76
N LYS A 545 9.89 0.29 -16.80
CA LYS A 545 8.90 -0.79 -16.76
C LYS A 545 9.11 -1.78 -15.60
N PRO A 546 10.32 -2.24 -15.28
CA PRO A 546 10.55 -3.10 -14.13
C PRO A 546 10.25 -2.43 -12.78
N LEU A 547 10.31 -1.10 -12.67
CA LEU A 547 10.02 -0.37 -11.44
C LEU A 547 8.54 -0.49 -11.02
N PHE A 548 7.65 -0.78 -11.97
CA PHE A 548 6.23 -1.04 -11.71
C PHE A 548 5.94 -2.50 -11.37
N SER A 549 6.78 -3.43 -11.81
CA SER A 549 6.57 -4.87 -11.63
C SER A 549 7.35 -5.49 -10.46
N ILE A 550 8.47 -4.87 -10.04
CA ILE A 550 9.28 -5.36 -8.91
C ILE A 550 8.59 -5.16 -7.56
N PRO A 551 7.99 -3.99 -7.25
CA PRO A 551 7.41 -3.74 -5.93
C PRO A 551 6.24 -4.68 -5.61
N THR A 552 6.27 -5.25 -4.41
CA THR A 552 5.14 -6.03 -3.88
C THR A 552 4.02 -5.12 -3.38
N HIS A 553 4.39 -3.97 -2.81
CA HIS A 553 3.47 -2.99 -2.23
C HIS A 553 3.33 -1.79 -3.17
N ILE A 554 2.14 -1.54 -3.70
CA ILE A 554 1.88 -0.43 -4.61
C ILE A 554 0.68 0.35 -4.10
N PHE A 555 0.89 1.65 -3.86
CA PHE A 555 -0.15 2.59 -3.43
C PHE A 555 -0.44 3.58 -4.55
N LEU A 556 -1.65 3.54 -5.07
CA LEU A 556 -2.10 4.35 -6.19
C LEU A 556 -3.16 5.35 -5.72
N PHE A 557 -2.78 6.61 -5.64
CA PHE A 557 -3.68 7.73 -5.39
C PHE A 557 -4.29 8.23 -6.71
N TYR A 558 -5.14 9.25 -6.64
CA TYR A 558 -5.71 9.90 -7.82
C TYR A 558 -4.62 10.22 -8.86
N PRO A 559 -4.77 9.70 -10.10
CA PRO A 559 -3.70 9.77 -11.10
C PRO A 559 -3.61 11.10 -11.86
N GLY A 560 -4.54 12.04 -11.64
CA GLY A 560 -4.57 13.29 -12.41
C GLY A 560 -5.27 13.14 -13.76
N THR A 561 -4.71 13.75 -14.80
CA THR A 561 -5.31 13.88 -16.14
C THR A 561 -4.80 12.85 -17.14
N ILE A 562 -4.00 11.87 -16.71
CA ILE A 562 -3.49 10.83 -17.59
C ILE A 562 -4.62 10.04 -18.26
N GLU A 563 -4.39 9.59 -19.48
CA GLU A 563 -5.33 8.72 -20.19
C GLU A 563 -5.59 7.43 -19.40
N LYS A 564 -6.86 7.16 -19.09
CA LYS A 564 -7.30 6.00 -18.30
C LYS A 564 -6.71 4.68 -18.81
N LYS A 565 -6.77 4.43 -20.12
CA LYS A 565 -6.31 3.18 -20.71
C LYS A 565 -4.80 2.97 -20.50
N THR A 566 -4.02 4.00 -20.77
CA THR A 566 -2.55 3.97 -20.59
C THR A 566 -2.18 3.71 -19.14
N TYR A 567 -2.89 4.32 -18.18
CA TYR A 567 -2.68 4.10 -16.75
C TYR A 567 -3.01 2.65 -16.34
N MET A 568 -4.17 2.15 -16.75
CA MET A 568 -4.63 0.80 -16.42
C MET A 568 -3.69 -0.27 -17.00
N ASP A 569 -3.30 -0.14 -18.26
CA ASP A 569 -2.40 -1.09 -18.92
C ASP A 569 -1.00 -1.10 -18.28
N THR A 570 -0.48 0.07 -17.89
CA THR A 570 0.87 0.17 -17.29
C THR A 570 0.93 -0.42 -15.89
N LEU A 571 -0.08 -0.15 -15.06
CA LEU A 571 -0.11 -0.56 -13.66
C LEU A 571 -0.91 -1.84 -13.43
N GLN A 572 -1.46 -2.46 -14.48
CA GLN A 572 -2.30 -3.65 -14.41
C GLN A 572 -3.45 -3.45 -13.40
N VAL A 573 -4.25 -2.41 -13.62
CA VAL A 573 -5.40 -2.02 -12.80
C VAL A 573 -6.66 -2.31 -13.60
N GLU A 574 -7.65 -2.93 -12.97
CA GLU A 574 -8.96 -3.20 -13.57
C GLU A 574 -9.84 -1.94 -13.58
N ASP A 575 -10.89 -1.94 -14.40
CA ASP A 575 -11.82 -0.81 -14.51
C ASP A 575 -12.53 -0.49 -13.19
N SER A 576 -12.91 -1.53 -12.45
CA SER A 576 -13.50 -1.43 -11.11
C SER A 576 -12.56 -0.83 -10.08
N GLU A 577 -11.28 -1.19 -10.15
CA GLU A 577 -10.21 -0.68 -9.27
C GLU A 577 -9.88 0.78 -9.60
N TYR A 578 -9.78 1.12 -10.90
CA TYR A 578 -9.60 2.50 -11.34
C TYR A 578 -10.75 3.40 -10.87
N GLY A 579 -11.98 2.88 -10.88
CA GLY A 579 -13.16 3.57 -10.35
C GLY A 579 -13.02 4.05 -8.91
N LEU A 580 -12.18 3.40 -8.08
CA LEU A 580 -11.94 3.79 -6.69
C LEU A 580 -11.06 5.04 -6.55
N ILE A 581 -10.23 5.33 -7.56
CA ILE A 581 -9.25 6.42 -7.53
C ILE A 581 -9.43 7.45 -8.66
N GLN A 582 -10.48 7.32 -9.47
CA GLN A 582 -10.72 8.21 -10.61
C GLN A 582 -11.08 9.65 -10.23
N PHE A 583 -11.47 9.87 -8.97
CA PHE A 583 -11.79 11.20 -8.45
C PHE A 583 -10.80 11.57 -7.34
N SER A 584 -10.40 12.84 -7.32
CA SER A 584 -9.51 13.36 -6.28
C SER A 584 -10.16 13.25 -4.90
N GLN A 585 -9.60 12.38 -4.07
CA GLN A 585 -10.01 12.21 -2.68
C GLN A 585 -8.75 12.07 -1.83
N ARG A 586 -8.44 13.13 -1.07
CA ARG A 586 -7.21 13.20 -0.27
C ARG A 586 -7.15 12.07 0.75
N GLY A 587 -6.01 11.38 0.78
CA GLY A 587 -5.75 10.27 1.70
C GLY A 587 -6.37 8.93 1.29
N VAL A 588 -7.07 8.87 0.16
CA VAL A 588 -7.63 7.62 -0.37
C VAL A 588 -6.79 7.11 -1.53
N CYS A 589 -6.43 5.83 -1.48
CA CYS A 589 -5.66 5.16 -2.52
C CYS A 589 -6.09 3.71 -2.74
N LEU A 590 -5.82 3.20 -3.92
CA LEU A 590 -5.84 1.77 -4.19
C LEU A 590 -4.51 1.18 -3.70
N TYR A 591 -4.56 0.31 -2.70
CA TYR A 591 -3.41 -0.44 -2.23
C TYR A 591 -3.39 -1.83 -2.84
N LYS A 592 -2.33 -2.13 -3.58
CA LYS A 592 -2.04 -3.44 -4.17
C LYS A 592 -0.93 -4.11 -3.34
N CYS A 593 -1.16 -5.35 -2.91
CA CYS A 593 -0.18 -6.15 -2.17
C CYS A 593 -0.14 -7.56 -2.75
N GLY A 594 0.78 -7.82 -3.66
CA GLY A 594 0.73 -9.03 -4.47
C GLY A 594 -0.59 -9.10 -5.24
N ASN A 595 -1.35 -10.19 -5.04
CA ASN A 595 -2.66 -10.39 -5.65
C ASN A 595 -3.82 -9.69 -4.91
N GLU A 596 -3.57 -9.21 -3.68
CA GLU A 596 -4.59 -8.54 -2.87
C GLU A 596 -4.79 -7.08 -3.27
N ARG A 597 -6.03 -6.60 -3.15
CA ARG A 597 -6.45 -5.23 -3.49
C ARG A 597 -7.30 -4.63 -2.40
N TYR A 598 -7.00 -3.40 -1.99
CA TYR A 598 -7.71 -2.68 -0.93
C TYR A 598 -7.93 -1.23 -1.32
N CYS A 599 -9.12 -0.70 -1.06
CA CYS A 599 -9.35 0.75 -1.07
C CYS A 599 -8.95 1.29 0.31
N LEU A 600 -7.77 1.87 0.42
CA LEU A 600 -7.21 2.35 1.69
C LEU A 600 -7.50 3.84 1.88
N CYS A 601 -8.14 4.18 3.00
CA CYS A 601 -8.15 5.53 3.55
C CYS A 601 -7.01 5.62 4.59
N VAL A 602 -5.99 6.40 4.29
CA VAL A 602 -4.77 6.52 5.12
C VAL A 602 -5.09 7.30 6.39
N ILE A 603 -4.90 6.68 7.53
CA ILE A 603 -5.14 7.27 8.85
C ILE A 603 -3.95 6.95 9.75
N ALA A 604 -3.18 7.94 10.13
CA ALA A 604 -2.16 7.77 11.16
C ALA A 604 -2.78 7.95 12.56
N PRO A 605 -2.40 7.14 13.55
CA PRO A 605 -2.72 7.40 14.95
C PRO A 605 -2.16 8.77 15.38
N ASP A 606 -2.88 9.50 16.24
CA ASP A 606 -2.54 10.87 16.62
C ASP A 606 -1.09 11.01 17.13
N HIS A 607 -0.63 10.09 17.99
CA HIS A 607 0.74 10.07 18.51
C HIS A 607 1.84 9.89 17.44
N LYS A 608 1.49 9.37 16.27
CA LYS A 608 2.39 9.27 15.11
C LYS A 608 2.28 10.50 14.22
N ALA A 609 1.05 10.97 14.00
CA ALA A 609 0.80 12.17 13.20
C ALA A 609 1.48 13.42 13.79
N GLU A 610 1.55 13.55 15.12
CA GLU A 610 2.27 14.60 15.81
C GLU A 610 3.78 14.65 15.45
N LYS A 611 4.37 13.51 15.13
CA LYS A 611 5.79 13.41 14.72
C LYS A 611 6.05 13.91 13.30
N PHE A 612 5.03 14.03 12.46
CA PHE A 612 5.20 14.37 11.04
C PHE A 612 5.60 15.82 10.79
N GLY A 613 5.40 16.70 11.79
CA GLY A 613 5.67 18.13 11.69
C GLY A 613 4.64 18.89 10.88
N ALA A 614 4.90 20.18 10.67
CA ALA A 614 3.99 21.09 9.97
C ALA A 614 4.10 20.98 8.43
N ALA A 615 5.23 20.54 7.91
CA ALA A 615 5.46 20.39 6.47
C ALA A 615 4.77 19.14 5.93
N GLY A 616 4.17 19.24 4.75
CA GLY A 616 3.47 18.12 4.09
C GLY A 616 1.99 17.98 4.43
N GLY A 617 1.40 19.04 4.92
CA GLY A 617 -0.04 19.31 4.96
C GLY A 617 -0.91 18.31 5.72
N ARG A 618 -1.71 18.86 6.60
CA ARG A 618 -2.90 18.21 7.18
C ARG A 618 -4.03 18.11 6.16
#